data_79b2de574e4a4bd48335e87dcea8297e
#
_entry.id   79b2de574e4a4bd48335e87dcea8297e
#
_cell.length_a   1.000
_cell.length_b   1.000
_cell.length_c   1.000
_cell.angle_alpha   90.00
_cell.angle_beta   90.00
_cell.angle_gamma   90.00
#
_symmetry.space_group_name_H-M   'P 1'
#
loop_
_entity.id
_entity.type
_entity.pdbx_description
1 polymer ?
#
loop_
_entity_poly.entity_id
_entity_poly.type
_entity_poly.pdbx_seq_one_letter_code
_entity_poly.pdbx_strand_id
1 'polypeptide(L)' 'MKVWDVIIELDNNKHCNVIIEVIASTENKARVNAEIKARKKYNTNFVKSVNVKCLGIYKKS' A
#
# COMPACT_ATOMS: atom_id res chain seq x y z
N MET A 1 -9.76 6.72 -11.61
CA MET A 1 -8.84 6.09 -10.65
C MET A 1 -9.57 5.15 -9.74
N LYS A 2 -8.85 4.26 -9.11
CA LYS A 2 -9.42 3.27 -8.21
C LYS A 2 -8.78 3.35 -6.85
N VAL A 3 -9.51 2.90 -5.84
CA VAL A 3 -9.02 2.82 -4.46
C VAL A 3 -8.54 1.40 -4.21
N TRP A 4 -7.38 1.26 -3.60
CA TRP A 4 -6.77 -0.03 -3.36
C TRP A 4 -6.32 -0.14 -1.90
N ASP A 5 -6.51 -1.32 -1.34
CA ASP A 5 -5.86 -1.69 -0.09
C ASP A 5 -4.66 -2.56 -0.42
N VAL A 6 -3.50 -2.13 0.01
CA VAL A 6 -2.27 -2.88 -0.22
C VAL A 6 -1.76 -3.37 1.13
N ILE A 7 -1.62 -4.68 1.25
CA ILE A 7 -1.07 -5.28 2.45
C ILE A 7 0.45 -5.31 2.29
N ILE A 8 1.13 -4.63 3.19
CA ILE A 8 2.58 -4.49 3.17
C ILE A 8 3.17 -5.26 4.34
N GLU A 9 4.14 -6.11 4.04
CA GLU A 9 4.93 -6.77 5.06
C GLU A 9 6.14 -5.92 5.36
N LEU A 10 6.35 -5.61 6.63
CA LEU A 10 7.49 -4.83 7.08
C LEU A 10 8.50 -5.77 7.70
N ASP A 11 9.74 -5.60 7.27
CA ASP A 11 10.83 -6.40 7.81
C ASP A 11 11.38 -5.74 9.07
N ASN A 12 10.52 -5.61 10.08
CA ASN A 12 10.96 -5.24 11.40
C ASN A 12 10.13 -6.06 12.40
N ASN A 13 10.64 -6.17 13.60
CA ASN A 13 10.11 -7.11 14.56
C ASN A 13 8.77 -6.75 15.18
N LYS A 14 8.27 -5.56 14.93
CA LYS A 14 7.08 -5.08 15.63
C LYS A 14 5.82 -5.09 14.80
N HIS A 15 5.95 -4.96 13.50
CA HIS A 15 4.80 -4.86 12.61
C HIS A 15 5.01 -5.77 11.42
N CYS A 16 4.36 -6.93 11.46
CA CYS A 16 4.51 -7.88 10.38
C CYS A 16 3.78 -7.44 9.12
N ASN A 17 2.54 -7.02 9.28
CA ASN A 17 1.73 -6.60 8.14
C ASN A 17 0.95 -5.34 8.46
N VAL A 18 0.90 -4.44 7.49
CA VAL A 18 0.09 -3.22 7.61
C VAL A 18 -0.71 -3.06 6.33
N ILE A 19 -1.84 -2.38 6.44
CA ILE A 19 -2.69 -2.09 5.29
C ILE A 19 -2.52 -0.62 4.95
N ILE A 20 -2.16 -0.35 3.70
CA ILE A 20 -1.99 1.01 3.19
C ILE A 20 -3.04 1.23 2.12
N GLU A 21 -3.91 2.21 2.31
CA GLU A 21 -4.90 2.58 1.32
C GLU A 21 -4.31 3.60 0.36
N VAL A 22 -4.43 3.34 -0.94
CA VAL A 22 -3.92 4.26 -1.96
C VAL A 22 -4.92 4.40 -3.08
N ILE A 23 -4.79 5.50 -3.82
CA ILE A 23 -5.57 5.77 -5.02
C ILE A 23 -4.62 5.68 -6.20
N ALA A 24 -4.94 4.82 -7.16
CA ALA A 24 -4.10 4.61 -8.33
C ALA A 24 -4.94 4.10 -9.49
N SER A 25 -4.43 4.25 -10.70
CA SER A 25 -5.14 3.79 -11.89
C SER A 25 -4.90 2.31 -12.17
N THR A 26 -3.78 1.77 -11.72
CA THR A 26 -3.41 0.37 -11.95
C THR A 26 -2.91 -0.27 -10.68
N GLU A 27 -2.92 -1.61 -10.68
CA GLU A 27 -2.41 -2.37 -9.55
C GLU A 27 -0.92 -2.08 -9.29
N ASN A 28 -0.12 -2.01 -10.35
CA ASN A 28 1.31 -1.75 -10.19
C ASN A 28 1.57 -0.39 -9.55
N LYS A 29 0.83 0.63 -9.97
CA LYS A 29 0.95 1.95 -9.37
C LYS A 29 0.50 1.93 -7.90
N ALA A 30 -0.54 1.18 -7.60
CA ALA A 30 -1.00 1.03 -6.22
C ALA A 30 0.09 0.44 -5.33
N ARG A 31 0.76 -0.59 -5.80
CA ARG A 31 1.86 -1.22 -5.06
C ARG A 31 2.99 -0.25 -4.79
N VAL A 32 3.44 0.43 -5.83
CA VAL A 32 4.55 1.38 -5.72
C VAL A 32 4.20 2.49 -4.74
N ASN A 33 3.01 3.07 -4.89
CA ASN A 33 2.58 4.16 -4.03
C ASN A 33 2.46 3.71 -2.57
N ALA A 34 1.93 2.52 -2.35
CA ALA A 34 1.78 1.99 -1.00
C ALA A 34 3.14 1.73 -0.36
N GLU A 35 4.10 1.20 -1.13
CA GLU A 35 5.43 0.95 -0.61
C GLU A 35 6.13 2.25 -0.21
N ILE A 36 5.98 3.29 -1.02
CA ILE A 36 6.56 4.59 -0.69
C ILE A 36 5.94 5.13 0.60
N LYS A 37 4.62 5.06 0.73
CA LYS A 37 3.93 5.50 1.94
C LYS A 37 4.38 4.72 3.16
N ALA A 38 4.51 3.41 3.01
CA ALA A 38 4.91 2.56 4.14
C ALA A 38 6.34 2.88 4.59
N ARG A 39 7.25 3.09 3.67
CA ARG A 39 8.64 3.46 4.01
C ARG A 39 8.68 4.73 4.83
N LYS A 40 7.91 5.73 4.44
CA LYS A 40 7.88 7.00 5.16
C LYS A 40 7.19 6.86 6.51
N LYS A 41 6.06 6.18 6.54
CA LYS A 41 5.25 6.08 7.75
C LYS A 41 5.96 5.28 8.84
N TYR A 42 6.62 4.19 8.46
CA TYR A 42 7.25 3.28 9.42
C TYR A 42 8.75 3.42 9.47
N ASN A 43 9.29 4.37 8.72
CA ASN A 43 10.71 4.69 8.71
C ASN A 43 11.58 3.45 8.50
N THR A 44 11.26 2.67 7.48
CA THR A 44 12.00 1.47 7.13
C THR A 44 12.19 1.40 5.63
N ASN A 45 13.30 0.78 5.21
CA ASN A 45 13.57 0.52 3.81
C ASN A 45 13.09 -0.86 3.37
N PHE A 46 12.66 -1.68 4.32
CA PHE A 46 12.27 -3.05 4.04
C PHE A 46 10.76 -3.15 4.02
N VAL A 47 10.18 -2.95 2.84
CA VAL A 47 8.74 -3.09 2.64
C VAL A 47 8.51 -4.03 1.46
N LYS A 48 7.49 -4.85 1.56
CA LYS A 48 7.13 -5.78 0.51
C LYS A 48 5.61 -5.84 0.42
N SER A 49 5.07 -5.60 -0.76
CA SER A 49 3.64 -5.76 -0.95
C SER A 49 3.32 -7.24 -1.09
N VAL A 50 2.42 -7.71 -0.23
CA VAL A 50 2.05 -9.12 -0.15
C VAL A 50 0.75 -9.38 -0.89
N ASN A 51 -0.17 -8.43 -0.82
CA ASN A 51 -1.48 -8.56 -1.45
C ASN A 51 -2.02 -7.20 -1.81
N VAL A 52 -2.79 -7.13 -2.89
CA VAL A 52 -3.40 -5.89 -3.35
C VAL A 52 -4.87 -6.17 -3.61
N LYS A 53 -5.74 -5.37 -3.03
CA LYS A 53 -7.17 -5.52 -3.19
C LYS A 53 -7.77 -4.23 -3.74
N CYS A 54 -8.48 -4.34 -4.85
CA CYS A 54 -9.20 -3.21 -5.42
C CYS A 54 -10.52 -3.03 -4.67
N LEU A 55 -10.73 -1.83 -4.13
CA LEU A 55 -11.95 -1.53 -3.39
C LEU A 55 -13.03 -0.92 -4.25
N GLY A 56 -12.69 -0.48 -5.46
CA GLY A 56 -13.64 0.11 -6.37
C GLY A 56 -13.14 1.40 -6.97
N ILE A 57 -14.05 2.11 -7.64
CA ILE A 57 -13.71 3.34 -8.31
C ILE A 57 -13.69 4.49 -7.31
N TYR A 58 -12.64 5.29 -7.35
CA TYR A 58 -12.56 6.48 -6.54
C TYR A 58 -13.47 7.55 -7.14
N LYS A 59 -14.39 8.03 -6.34
CA LYS A 59 -15.27 9.13 -6.73
C LYS A 59 -14.90 10.35 -5.96
N LYS A 60 -14.48 11.36 -6.68
CA LYS A 60 -14.21 12.66 -6.08
C LYS A 60 -15.53 13.40 -5.93
N SER A 61 -15.89 13.65 -4.72
CA SER A 61 -17.12 14.39 -4.45
C SER A 61 -16.86 15.90 -4.37
#